data_9cee7b9dee16eb319b42766a531def8f
#
_entry.id   9cee7b9dee16eb319b42766a531def8f
#
_cell.length_a   1.000
_cell.length_b   1.000
_cell.length_c   1.000
_cell.angle_alpha   90.00
_cell.angle_beta   90.00
_cell.angle_gamma   90.00
#
_symmetry.space_group_name_H-M   'P 1'
#
loop_
_entity.id
_entity.type
_entity.pdbx_description
1 polymer ?
#
loop_
_entity_poly.entity_id
_entity_poly.type
_entity_poly.pdbx_seq_one_letter_code
_entity_poly.pdbx_strand_id
1 'polypeptide(L)'
;MGVSVLVISTTMTRLAEEERSAIGCYKTLGYDDGKIMFKYLFFSMFSCIIGSLCGFLGITNLLVYLICNAFSFAFRMPPVTNEISWVFGGISVFCMLAAVLLVTWRVVSSMTKEKPAALLRPKSPKPGKKILLERIGFIWKKMSFKYKSTYRNLFRYARNFILTVISIAGSTALVFAGLGLYDSSVALEKTEGAGSTSSMTAISAVLIVCAALLSILVIYNLTNINIEERKREIATLKVLGYKNNEVCGYIFREITVLSVIGTALGIPLGYGFSVFVFEYVDFGSIADMHWYSWLGTAILSLLFSAVVMALLCSKIIKTDMNASLKTVD
;
A
#
# COMPACT_ATOMS: atom_id res chain seq x y z
N MET A 1 -3.23 -10.88 2.30
CA MET A 1 -2.70 -11.39 1.01
C MET A 1 -2.91 -10.43 -0.15
N GLY A 2 -4.12 -9.96 -0.47
CA GLY A 2 -4.35 -9.08 -1.62
C GLY A 2 -3.46 -7.83 -1.65
N VAL A 3 -3.36 -7.10 -0.55
CA VAL A 3 -2.49 -5.91 -0.44
C VAL A 3 -1.01 -6.25 -0.64
N SER A 4 -0.54 -7.37 -0.08
CA SER A 4 0.85 -7.81 -0.25
C SER A 4 1.17 -8.12 -1.72
N VAL A 5 0.26 -8.78 -2.43
CA VAL A 5 0.39 -9.07 -3.87
C VAL A 5 0.46 -7.78 -4.69
N LEU A 6 -0.36 -6.77 -4.36
CA LEU A 6 -0.33 -5.45 -5.00
C LEU A 6 1.01 -4.73 -4.76
N VAL A 7 1.49 -4.72 -3.52
CA VAL A 7 2.79 -4.11 -3.16
C VAL A 7 3.93 -4.79 -3.92
N ILE A 8 3.95 -6.11 -3.97
CA ILE A 8 4.98 -6.86 -4.69
C ILE A 8 4.88 -6.60 -6.20
N SER A 9 3.67 -6.60 -6.77
CA SER A 9 3.48 -6.31 -8.20
C SER A 9 4.02 -4.93 -8.57
N THR A 10 3.74 -3.91 -7.77
CA THR A 10 4.24 -2.55 -8.01
C THR A 10 5.74 -2.45 -7.83
N THR A 11 6.29 -3.06 -6.78
CA THR A 11 7.73 -3.05 -6.49
C THR A 11 8.53 -3.78 -7.57
N MET A 12 8.07 -4.97 -8.01
CA MET A 12 8.74 -5.73 -9.08
C MET A 12 8.63 -5.05 -10.44
N THR A 13 7.49 -4.43 -10.75
CA THR A 13 7.35 -3.63 -11.98
C THR A 13 8.35 -2.49 -11.99
N ARG A 14 8.50 -1.80 -10.87
CA ARG A 14 9.46 -0.71 -10.71
C ARG A 14 10.89 -1.19 -10.88
N LEU A 15 11.29 -2.25 -10.15
CA LEU A 15 12.62 -2.83 -10.23
C LEU A 15 12.97 -3.22 -11.67
N ALA A 16 12.04 -3.86 -12.37
CA ALA A 16 12.23 -4.23 -13.78
C ALA A 16 12.32 -3.00 -14.71
N GLU A 17 11.61 -1.91 -14.43
CA GLU A 17 11.71 -0.66 -15.18
C GLU A 17 13.02 0.09 -14.88
N GLU A 18 13.52 0.09 -13.66
CA GLU A 18 14.81 0.67 -13.27
C GLU A 18 15.99 -0.11 -13.90
N GLU A 19 15.93 -1.43 -13.92
CA GLU A 19 16.96 -2.28 -14.52
C GLU A 19 16.73 -2.56 -16.02
N ARG A 20 15.84 -1.83 -16.68
CA ARG A 20 15.48 -2.06 -18.09
C ARG A 20 16.68 -2.00 -19.03
N SER A 21 17.60 -1.06 -18.85
CA SER A 21 18.83 -0.95 -19.63
C SER A 21 19.77 -2.12 -19.36
N ALA A 22 19.89 -2.57 -18.10
CA ALA A 22 20.69 -3.73 -17.76
C ALA A 22 20.11 -5.02 -18.39
N ILE A 23 18.80 -5.20 -18.39
CA ILE A 23 18.11 -6.29 -19.09
C ILE A 23 18.42 -6.24 -20.59
N GLY A 24 18.36 -5.04 -21.19
CA GLY A 24 18.75 -4.82 -22.60
C GLY A 24 20.19 -5.23 -22.87
N CYS A 25 21.14 -4.84 -22.00
CA CYS A 25 22.54 -5.23 -22.11
C CYS A 25 22.74 -6.74 -22.00
N TYR A 26 22.09 -7.42 -21.05
CA TYR A 26 22.17 -8.88 -20.96
C TYR A 26 21.69 -9.58 -22.23
N LYS A 27 20.61 -9.09 -22.83
CA LYS A 27 20.08 -9.63 -24.10
C LYS A 27 21.04 -9.40 -25.27
N THR A 28 21.69 -8.23 -25.35
CA THR A 28 22.68 -7.96 -26.41
C THR A 28 23.93 -8.79 -26.25
N LEU A 29 24.30 -9.19 -25.03
CA LEU A 29 25.38 -10.12 -24.71
C LEU A 29 25.02 -11.59 -24.99
N GLY A 30 23.78 -11.89 -25.43
CA GLY A 30 23.35 -13.24 -25.78
C GLY A 30 22.82 -14.06 -24.59
N TYR A 31 22.53 -13.43 -23.45
CA TYR A 31 21.88 -14.16 -22.34
C TYR A 31 20.44 -14.53 -22.72
N ASP A 32 20.10 -15.78 -22.45
CA ASP A 32 18.75 -16.30 -22.65
C ASP A 32 17.73 -15.65 -21.70
N ASP A 33 16.52 -15.42 -22.19
CA ASP A 33 15.41 -14.81 -21.42
C ASP A 33 15.14 -15.56 -20.11
N GLY A 34 15.32 -16.91 -20.09
CA GLY A 34 15.19 -17.73 -18.92
C GLY A 34 16.20 -17.41 -17.81
N LYS A 35 17.47 -17.18 -18.17
CA LYS A 35 18.53 -16.83 -17.22
C LYS A 35 18.29 -15.44 -16.60
N ILE A 36 17.86 -14.49 -17.44
CA ILE A 36 17.50 -13.15 -16.97
C ILE A 36 16.33 -13.23 -16.00
N MET A 37 15.28 -13.99 -16.33
CA MET A 37 14.10 -14.16 -15.51
C MET A 37 14.44 -14.84 -14.17
N PHE A 38 15.33 -15.84 -14.17
CA PHE A 38 15.75 -16.54 -12.98
C PHE A 38 16.37 -15.61 -11.92
N LYS A 39 17.15 -14.60 -12.31
CA LYS A 39 17.74 -13.59 -11.40
C LYS A 39 16.63 -12.91 -10.57
N TYR A 40 15.56 -12.43 -11.22
CA TYR A 40 14.48 -11.72 -10.54
C TYR A 40 13.56 -12.63 -9.73
N LEU A 41 13.32 -13.85 -10.23
CA LEU A 41 12.57 -14.87 -9.49
C LEU A 41 13.31 -15.27 -8.23
N PHE A 42 14.63 -15.48 -8.32
CA PHE A 42 15.46 -15.82 -7.15
C PHE A 42 15.44 -14.70 -6.11
N PHE A 43 15.59 -13.45 -6.54
CA PHE A 43 15.52 -12.29 -5.65
C PHE A 43 14.17 -12.18 -4.93
N SER A 44 13.07 -12.31 -5.67
CA SER A 44 11.73 -12.23 -5.08
C SER A 44 11.40 -13.41 -4.17
N MET A 45 11.85 -14.62 -4.53
CA MET A 45 11.70 -15.83 -3.72
C MET A 45 12.43 -15.69 -2.38
N PHE A 46 13.70 -15.29 -2.42
CA PHE A 46 14.53 -15.12 -1.22
C PHE A 46 13.95 -14.07 -0.27
N SER A 47 13.54 -12.91 -0.81
CA SER A 47 12.88 -11.86 -0.03
C SER A 47 11.56 -12.33 0.58
N CYS A 48 10.78 -13.11 -0.17
CA CYS A 48 9.51 -13.66 0.31
C CYS A 48 9.73 -14.70 1.43
N ILE A 49 10.70 -15.56 1.30
CA ILE A 49 11.02 -16.59 2.33
C ILE A 49 11.41 -15.90 3.63
N ILE A 50 12.36 -14.95 3.59
CA ILE A 50 12.79 -14.21 4.78
C ILE A 50 11.60 -13.47 5.41
N GLY A 51 10.84 -12.70 4.61
CA GLY A 51 9.68 -11.96 5.10
C GLY A 51 8.59 -12.85 5.69
N SER A 52 8.34 -14.01 5.08
CA SER A 52 7.34 -14.97 5.56
C SER A 52 7.79 -15.64 6.86
N LEU A 53 9.05 -16.02 6.98
CA LEU A 53 9.60 -16.62 8.22
C LEU A 53 9.57 -15.59 9.36
N CYS A 54 10.06 -14.38 9.12
CA CYS A 54 10.02 -13.33 10.13
C CYS A 54 8.58 -12.97 10.52
N GLY A 55 7.67 -12.89 9.54
CA GLY A 55 6.25 -12.62 9.78
C GLY A 55 5.56 -13.75 10.54
N PHE A 56 5.76 -14.98 10.12
CA PHE A 56 5.13 -16.14 10.76
C PHE A 56 5.63 -16.33 12.19
N LEU A 57 6.95 -16.37 12.41
CA LEU A 57 7.50 -16.58 13.74
C LEU A 57 7.32 -15.35 14.65
N GLY A 58 7.59 -14.15 14.13
CA GLY A 58 7.54 -12.91 14.90
C GLY A 58 6.12 -12.53 15.29
N ILE A 59 5.23 -12.42 14.30
CA ILE A 59 3.86 -11.93 14.54
C ILE A 59 3.02 -12.97 15.28
N THR A 60 3.19 -14.28 14.98
CA THR A 60 2.44 -15.33 15.68
C THR A 60 2.77 -15.33 17.16
N ASN A 61 4.04 -15.29 17.53
CA ASN A 61 4.46 -15.26 18.94
C ASN A 61 4.00 -13.95 19.61
N LEU A 62 4.13 -12.81 18.94
CA LEU A 62 3.69 -11.52 19.46
C LEU A 62 2.17 -11.48 19.70
N LEU A 63 1.38 -11.97 18.73
CA LEU A 63 -0.09 -12.03 18.85
C LEU A 63 -0.54 -12.92 19.98
N VAL A 64 0.03 -14.13 20.06
CA VAL A 64 -0.30 -15.07 21.15
C VAL A 64 0.06 -14.45 22.50
N TYR A 65 1.24 -13.82 22.64
CA TYR A 65 1.63 -13.13 23.86
C TYR A 65 0.66 -11.99 24.23
N LEU A 66 0.29 -11.15 23.27
CA LEU A 66 -0.65 -10.04 23.50
C LEU A 66 -2.03 -10.53 23.87
N ILE A 67 -2.55 -11.54 23.18
CA ILE A 67 -3.87 -12.13 23.46
C ILE A 67 -3.87 -12.80 24.83
N CYS A 68 -2.87 -13.65 25.13
CA CYS A 68 -2.78 -14.31 26.44
C CYS A 68 -2.64 -13.30 27.58
N ASN A 69 -1.89 -12.22 27.38
CA ASN A 69 -1.74 -11.17 28.39
C ASN A 69 -3.08 -10.42 28.59
N ALA A 70 -3.81 -10.12 27.52
CA ALA A 70 -5.13 -9.51 27.59
C ALA A 70 -6.14 -10.39 28.34
N PHE A 71 -6.16 -11.71 28.08
CA PHE A 71 -7.04 -12.64 28.75
C PHE A 71 -6.63 -12.91 30.21
N SER A 72 -5.36 -12.77 30.58
CA SER A 72 -4.87 -12.98 31.93
C SER A 72 -5.44 -11.98 32.95
N PHE A 73 -5.93 -10.82 32.51
CA PHE A 73 -6.64 -9.86 33.35
C PHE A 73 -8.06 -10.32 33.72
N ALA A 74 -8.71 -11.05 32.81
CA ALA A 74 -10.09 -11.49 32.99
C ALA A 74 -10.20 -12.91 33.58
N PHE A 75 -9.29 -13.80 33.25
CA PHE A 75 -9.31 -15.20 33.63
C PHE A 75 -7.95 -15.68 34.12
N ARG A 76 -7.96 -16.52 35.19
CA ARG A 76 -6.75 -17.28 35.54
C ARG A 76 -6.54 -18.38 34.50
N MET A 77 -5.74 -18.08 33.47
CA MET A 77 -5.38 -19.09 32.48
C MET A 77 -4.23 -19.97 32.98
N PRO A 78 -4.28 -21.30 32.71
CA PRO A 78 -3.10 -22.13 32.82
C PRO A 78 -2.02 -21.62 31.85
N PRO A 79 -0.73 -21.94 32.09
CA PRO A 79 0.34 -21.53 31.18
C PRO A 79 0.06 -22.09 29.78
N VAL A 80 -0.21 -21.17 28.84
CA VAL A 80 -0.51 -21.52 27.45
C VAL A 80 0.80 -21.90 26.78
N THR A 81 0.95 -23.17 26.43
CA THR A 81 2.00 -23.63 25.55
C THR A 81 1.66 -23.18 24.12
N ASN A 82 2.50 -22.36 23.53
CA ASN A 82 2.29 -21.88 22.17
C ASN A 82 2.59 -23.02 21.17
N GLU A 83 1.57 -23.81 20.87
CA GLU A 83 1.67 -24.83 19.82
C GLU A 83 1.49 -24.18 18.45
N ILE A 84 2.61 -23.83 17.83
CA ILE A 84 2.61 -23.29 16.48
C ILE A 84 2.14 -24.38 15.51
N SER A 85 1.02 -24.14 14.85
CA SER A 85 0.52 -25.04 13.81
C SER A 85 1.35 -24.89 12.53
N TRP A 86 2.39 -25.72 12.41
CA TRP A 86 3.31 -25.72 11.26
C TRP A 86 2.59 -25.99 9.93
N VAL A 87 1.49 -26.76 9.95
CA VAL A 87 0.71 -27.07 8.75
C VAL A 87 0.05 -25.80 8.17
N PHE A 88 -0.67 -25.05 8.99
CA PHE A 88 -1.31 -23.79 8.54
C PHE A 88 -0.26 -22.72 8.18
N GLY A 89 0.82 -22.65 8.96
CA GLY A 89 1.96 -21.77 8.63
C GLY A 89 2.58 -22.12 7.29
N GLY A 90 2.84 -23.41 7.04
CA GLY A 90 3.41 -23.91 5.79
C GLY A 90 2.50 -23.60 4.59
N ILE A 91 1.19 -23.83 4.72
CA ILE A 91 0.21 -23.52 3.66
C ILE A 91 0.21 -22.01 3.37
N SER A 92 0.21 -21.16 4.41
CA SER A 92 0.21 -19.70 4.25
C SER A 92 1.46 -19.20 3.53
N VAL A 93 2.64 -19.68 3.94
CA VAL A 93 3.92 -19.34 3.31
C VAL A 93 3.95 -19.82 1.86
N PHE A 94 3.49 -21.04 1.59
CA PHE A 94 3.44 -21.60 0.24
C PHE A 94 2.51 -20.78 -0.68
N CYS A 95 1.31 -20.45 -0.23
CA CYS A 95 0.37 -19.62 -0.99
C CYS A 95 0.96 -18.23 -1.29
N MET A 96 1.64 -17.62 -0.30
CA MET A 96 2.28 -16.33 -0.49
C MET A 96 3.43 -16.42 -1.50
N LEU A 97 4.26 -17.44 -1.39
CA LEU A 97 5.39 -17.68 -2.29
C LEU A 97 4.92 -17.93 -3.72
N ALA A 98 3.88 -18.75 -3.91
CA ALA A 98 3.27 -18.97 -5.21
C ALA A 98 2.75 -17.67 -5.83
N ALA A 99 2.04 -16.84 -5.06
CA ALA A 99 1.53 -15.56 -5.52
C ALA A 99 2.67 -14.60 -5.93
N VAL A 100 3.74 -14.50 -5.12
CA VAL A 100 4.92 -13.68 -5.42
C VAL A 100 5.62 -14.12 -6.70
N LEU A 101 5.84 -15.43 -6.85
CA LEU A 101 6.51 -15.99 -8.03
C LEU A 101 5.67 -15.78 -9.31
N LEU A 102 4.35 -15.98 -9.25
CA LEU A 102 3.45 -15.74 -10.37
C LEU A 102 3.47 -14.27 -10.81
N VAL A 103 3.40 -13.35 -9.85
CA VAL A 103 3.43 -11.91 -10.15
C VAL A 103 4.77 -11.51 -10.74
N THR A 104 5.88 -11.93 -10.13
CA THR A 104 7.23 -11.62 -10.61
C THR A 104 7.47 -12.19 -12.01
N TRP A 105 7.08 -13.44 -12.24
CA TRP A 105 7.16 -14.07 -13.56
C TRP A 105 6.39 -13.27 -14.62
N ARG A 106 5.17 -12.85 -14.31
CA ARG A 106 4.32 -12.09 -15.24
C ARG A 106 4.93 -10.72 -15.56
N VAL A 107 5.47 -10.03 -14.57
CA VAL A 107 6.10 -8.72 -14.74
C VAL A 107 7.37 -8.83 -15.58
N VAL A 108 8.28 -9.71 -15.20
CA VAL A 108 9.58 -9.85 -15.86
C VAL A 108 9.41 -10.43 -17.28
N SER A 109 8.52 -11.41 -17.47
CA SER A 109 8.20 -11.95 -18.80
C SER A 109 7.67 -10.90 -19.77
N SER A 110 6.94 -9.88 -19.27
CA SER A 110 6.50 -8.78 -20.13
C SER A 110 7.67 -7.90 -20.61
N MET A 111 8.72 -7.75 -19.81
CA MET A 111 9.92 -6.99 -20.14
C MET A 111 10.87 -7.78 -21.05
N THR A 112 11.07 -9.07 -20.76
CA THR A 112 11.94 -9.92 -21.58
C THR A 112 11.41 -10.17 -22.99
N LYS A 113 10.12 -9.98 -23.25
CA LYS A 113 9.55 -10.04 -24.61
C LYS A 113 9.87 -8.81 -25.45
N GLU A 114 10.30 -7.70 -24.86
CA GLU A 114 10.69 -6.51 -25.62
C GLU A 114 12.03 -6.72 -26.37
N LYS A 115 12.17 -6.08 -27.54
CA LYS A 115 13.42 -6.14 -28.33
C LYS A 115 14.55 -5.42 -27.58
N PRO A 116 15.81 -5.92 -27.62
CA PRO A 116 16.96 -5.31 -26.93
C PRO A 116 17.12 -3.81 -27.24
N ALA A 117 17.00 -3.43 -28.50
CA ALA A 117 17.09 -2.04 -28.94
C ALA A 117 15.98 -1.14 -28.33
N ALA A 118 14.82 -1.68 -28.03
CA ALA A 118 13.74 -0.93 -27.36
C ALA A 118 13.99 -0.80 -25.86
N LEU A 119 14.66 -1.77 -25.25
CA LEU A 119 15.02 -1.75 -23.83
C LEU A 119 16.12 -0.72 -23.53
N LEU A 120 17.06 -0.54 -24.45
CA LEU A 120 18.16 0.43 -24.31
C LEU A 120 17.73 1.88 -24.56
N ARG A 121 16.59 2.09 -25.26
CA ARG A 121 16.07 3.45 -25.47
C ARG A 121 15.25 3.91 -24.28
N PRO A 122 15.40 5.18 -23.87
CA PRO A 122 14.53 5.75 -22.83
C PRO A 122 13.06 5.71 -23.30
N LYS A 123 12.17 5.28 -22.41
CA LYS A 123 10.75 5.16 -22.72
C LYS A 123 10.16 6.54 -22.97
N SER A 124 9.59 6.75 -24.15
CA SER A 124 8.91 8.01 -24.49
C SER A 124 7.74 8.28 -23.53
N PRO A 125 7.53 9.54 -23.11
CA PRO A 125 6.40 9.89 -22.26
C PRO A 125 5.08 9.49 -22.92
N LYS A 126 4.17 8.88 -22.15
CA LYS A 126 2.85 8.50 -22.68
C LYS A 126 2.09 9.76 -23.12
N PRO A 127 1.51 9.79 -24.33
CA PRO A 127 0.69 10.91 -24.76
C PRO A 127 -0.51 11.08 -23.83
N GLY A 128 -0.83 12.33 -23.49
CA GLY A 128 -1.98 12.65 -22.64
C GLY A 128 -3.29 12.29 -23.34
N LYS A 129 -4.14 11.50 -22.72
CA LYS A 129 -5.51 11.20 -23.18
C LYS A 129 -6.49 12.19 -22.58
N LYS A 130 -7.58 12.52 -23.27
CA LYS A 130 -8.69 13.31 -22.70
C LYS A 130 -9.29 12.53 -21.52
N ILE A 131 -9.44 13.20 -20.38
CA ILE A 131 -9.99 12.61 -19.15
C ILE A 131 -11.51 12.80 -19.07
N LEU A 132 -12.16 11.86 -18.34
CA LEU A 132 -13.62 11.94 -18.11
C LEU A 132 -14.05 13.25 -17.46
N LEU A 133 -13.23 13.83 -16.57
CA LEU A 133 -13.50 15.13 -15.94
C LEU A 133 -13.55 16.29 -16.95
N GLU A 134 -12.82 16.20 -18.06
CA GLU A 134 -12.87 17.21 -19.13
C GLU A 134 -14.23 17.24 -19.86
N ARG A 135 -14.97 16.12 -19.82
CA ARG A 135 -16.32 16.04 -20.40
C ARG A 135 -17.35 16.79 -19.56
N ILE A 136 -17.09 16.96 -18.25
CA ILE A 136 -17.94 17.71 -17.34
C ILE A 136 -17.51 19.18 -17.36
N GLY A 137 -17.91 19.92 -18.41
CA GLY A 137 -17.42 21.26 -18.67
C GLY A 137 -17.68 22.28 -17.55
N PHE A 138 -18.76 22.10 -16.75
CA PHE A 138 -19.06 22.98 -15.63
C PHE A 138 -18.03 22.95 -14.52
N ILE A 139 -17.61 21.73 -14.08
CA ILE A 139 -16.61 21.55 -13.04
C ILE A 139 -15.23 21.95 -13.58
N TRP A 140 -14.91 21.54 -14.83
CA TRP A 140 -13.63 21.80 -15.45
C TRP A 140 -13.34 23.28 -15.64
N LYS A 141 -14.32 24.09 -16.05
CA LYS A 141 -14.14 25.54 -16.23
C LYS A 141 -13.81 26.26 -14.92
N LYS A 142 -14.43 25.84 -13.80
CA LYS A 142 -14.27 26.48 -12.49
C LYS A 142 -12.98 26.10 -11.76
N MET A 143 -12.29 25.05 -12.20
CA MET A 143 -11.06 24.57 -11.57
C MET A 143 -9.84 25.41 -11.94
N SER A 144 -8.98 25.72 -10.96
CA SER A 144 -7.68 26.35 -11.16
C SER A 144 -6.74 25.46 -12.01
N PHE A 145 -5.84 26.09 -12.78
CA PHE A 145 -4.84 25.39 -13.62
C PHE A 145 -4.04 24.33 -12.84
N LYS A 146 -3.68 24.61 -11.60
CA LYS A 146 -2.94 23.71 -10.72
C LYS A 146 -3.67 22.35 -10.52
N TYR A 147 -4.98 22.39 -10.29
CA TYR A 147 -5.79 21.17 -10.14
C TYR A 147 -6.05 20.47 -11.48
N LYS A 148 -6.25 21.22 -12.57
CA LYS A 148 -6.38 20.66 -13.92
C LYS A 148 -5.15 19.83 -14.29
N SER A 149 -3.96 20.36 -14.02
CA SER A 149 -2.70 19.67 -14.24
C SER A 149 -2.59 18.41 -13.39
N THR A 150 -2.94 18.46 -12.10
CA THR A 150 -2.93 17.32 -11.19
C THR A 150 -3.82 16.18 -11.69
N TYR A 151 -5.08 16.48 -12.07
CA TYR A 151 -6.00 15.45 -12.57
C TYR A 151 -5.55 14.85 -13.90
N ARG A 152 -5.07 15.67 -14.84
CA ARG A 152 -4.50 15.15 -16.11
C ARG A 152 -3.35 14.20 -15.85
N ASN A 153 -2.52 14.49 -14.88
CA ASN A 153 -1.38 13.69 -14.52
C ASN A 153 -1.76 12.37 -13.86
N LEU A 154 -2.73 12.40 -12.92
CA LEU A 154 -3.30 11.23 -12.26
C LEU A 154 -3.82 10.20 -13.28
N PHE A 155 -4.64 10.65 -14.23
CA PHE A 155 -5.23 9.77 -15.24
C PHE A 155 -4.26 9.36 -16.36
N ARG A 156 -3.13 10.05 -16.52
CA ARG A 156 -2.04 9.64 -17.42
C ARG A 156 -1.45 8.31 -17.00
N TYR A 157 -1.33 8.09 -15.69
CA TYR A 157 -0.81 6.85 -15.08
C TYR A 157 -1.93 6.05 -14.39
N ALA A 158 -3.02 5.80 -15.13
CA ALA A 158 -4.26 5.21 -14.59
C ALA A 158 -4.02 3.89 -13.81
N ARG A 159 -3.05 3.05 -14.22
CA ARG A 159 -2.73 1.81 -13.50
C ARG A 159 -2.26 2.11 -12.07
N ASN A 160 -1.30 3.04 -11.92
CA ASN A 160 -0.77 3.40 -10.61
C ASN A 160 -1.82 4.13 -9.77
N PHE A 161 -2.65 4.98 -10.41
CA PHE A 161 -3.80 5.60 -9.77
C PHE A 161 -4.75 4.58 -9.15
N ILE A 162 -5.21 3.61 -9.94
CA ILE A 162 -6.14 2.56 -9.48
C ILE A 162 -5.51 1.73 -8.36
N LEU A 163 -4.26 1.29 -8.53
CA LEU A 163 -3.56 0.50 -7.52
C LEU A 163 -3.42 1.26 -6.20
N THR A 164 -3.08 2.55 -6.25
CA THR A 164 -2.94 3.40 -5.06
C THR A 164 -4.29 3.57 -4.36
N VAL A 165 -5.35 3.86 -5.11
CA VAL A 165 -6.71 4.04 -4.56
C VAL A 165 -7.21 2.74 -3.90
N ILE A 166 -7.06 1.59 -4.57
CA ILE A 166 -7.45 0.28 -4.01
C ILE A 166 -6.67 -0.02 -2.74
N SER A 167 -5.38 0.26 -2.72
CA SER A 167 -4.53 -0.02 -1.55
C SER A 167 -4.88 0.87 -0.37
N ILE A 168 -5.14 2.16 -0.59
CA ILE A 168 -5.59 3.08 0.46
C ILE A 168 -6.99 2.69 0.94
N ALA A 169 -7.90 2.34 0.02
CA ALA A 169 -9.23 1.89 0.38
C ALA A 169 -9.19 0.60 1.23
N GLY A 170 -8.35 -0.37 0.86
CA GLY A 170 -8.17 -1.61 1.63
C GLY A 170 -7.61 -1.37 3.03
N SER A 171 -6.60 -0.50 3.16
CA SER A 171 -6.06 -0.15 4.49
C SER A 171 -7.05 0.66 5.34
N THR A 172 -7.80 1.58 4.72
CA THR A 172 -8.88 2.32 5.41
C THR A 172 -10.00 1.38 5.87
N ALA A 173 -10.35 0.38 5.06
CA ALA A 173 -11.34 -0.63 5.43
C ALA A 173 -10.92 -1.45 6.66
N LEU A 174 -9.63 -1.79 6.77
CA LEU A 174 -9.09 -2.49 7.95
C LEU A 174 -9.12 -1.60 9.20
N VAL A 175 -8.79 -0.31 9.09
CA VAL A 175 -8.89 0.65 10.20
C VAL A 175 -10.35 0.78 10.65
N PHE A 176 -11.28 0.87 9.69
CA PHE A 176 -12.72 0.94 9.97
C PHE A 176 -13.21 -0.30 10.72
N ALA A 177 -12.82 -1.50 10.26
CA ALA A 177 -13.17 -2.75 10.92
C ALA A 177 -12.60 -2.83 12.35
N GLY A 178 -11.36 -2.36 12.55
CA GLY A 178 -10.74 -2.30 13.87
C GLY A 178 -11.50 -1.38 14.84
N LEU A 179 -11.90 -0.19 14.39
CA LEU A 179 -12.71 0.72 15.19
C LEU A 179 -14.13 0.17 15.44
N GLY A 180 -14.71 -0.53 14.46
CA GLY A 180 -16.00 -1.20 14.63
C GLY A 180 -15.97 -2.29 15.70
N LEU A 181 -14.94 -3.12 15.70
CA LEU A 181 -14.72 -4.13 16.76
C LEU A 181 -14.48 -3.47 18.12
N TYR A 182 -13.81 -2.34 18.17
CA TYR A 182 -13.61 -1.59 19.40
C TYR A 182 -14.94 -1.07 19.95
N ASP A 183 -15.76 -0.42 19.12
CA ASP A 183 -17.06 0.11 19.54
C ASP A 183 -17.99 -0.99 20.02
N SER A 184 -18.06 -2.12 19.29
CA SER A 184 -18.88 -3.27 19.68
C SER A 184 -18.40 -3.88 21.00
N SER A 185 -17.08 -3.94 21.23
CA SER A 185 -16.53 -4.44 22.49
C SER A 185 -16.90 -3.53 23.68
N VAL A 186 -16.84 -2.21 23.50
CA VAL A 186 -17.24 -1.23 24.53
C VAL A 186 -18.75 -1.25 24.77
N ALA A 187 -19.57 -1.49 23.75
CA ALA A 187 -21.02 -1.62 23.89
C ALA A 187 -21.40 -2.87 24.72
N LEU A 188 -20.76 -4.00 24.46
CA LEU A 188 -20.95 -5.25 25.21
C LEU A 188 -20.49 -5.12 26.66
N GLU A 189 -19.43 -4.36 26.95
CA GLU A 189 -18.97 -4.08 28.32
C GLU A 189 -20.07 -3.43 29.19
N LYS A 190 -20.85 -2.56 28.59
CA LYS A 190 -21.94 -1.89 29.27
C LYS A 190 -23.14 -2.81 29.58
N THR A 191 -23.30 -3.88 28.80
CA THR A 191 -24.45 -4.80 28.90
C THR A 191 -24.13 -6.06 29.70
N GLU A 192 -22.95 -6.64 29.63
CA GLU A 192 -22.63 -7.96 30.20
C GLU A 192 -21.63 -7.93 31.38
N GLY A 193 -21.05 -6.76 31.70
CA GLY A 193 -20.07 -6.61 32.80
C GLY A 193 -18.60 -6.83 32.36
N ALA A 194 -17.68 -6.26 33.17
CA ALA A 194 -16.28 -5.98 32.79
C ALA A 194 -15.33 -7.18 32.54
N GLY A 195 -15.80 -8.43 32.61
CA GLY A 195 -14.90 -9.60 32.62
C GLY A 195 -14.46 -10.11 31.25
N SER A 196 -15.35 -10.12 30.27
CA SER A 196 -15.06 -10.67 28.93
C SER A 196 -14.59 -9.62 27.91
N THR A 197 -14.83 -8.37 28.20
CA THR A 197 -14.70 -7.25 27.26
C THR A 197 -13.30 -6.67 27.18
N SER A 198 -12.53 -6.73 28.27
CA SER A 198 -11.13 -6.23 28.27
C SER A 198 -10.24 -6.96 27.24
N SER A 199 -10.53 -8.23 26.99
CA SER A 199 -9.80 -9.04 26.01
C SER A 199 -10.11 -8.60 24.57
N MET A 200 -11.38 -8.32 24.27
CA MET A 200 -11.82 -7.88 22.94
C MET A 200 -11.36 -6.46 22.62
N THR A 201 -11.35 -5.55 23.61
CA THR A 201 -10.77 -4.21 23.43
C THR A 201 -9.27 -4.27 23.15
N ALA A 202 -8.54 -5.20 23.79
CA ALA A 202 -7.12 -5.40 23.52
C ALA A 202 -6.88 -5.95 22.10
N ILE A 203 -7.69 -6.92 21.64
CA ILE A 203 -7.60 -7.48 20.28
C ILE A 203 -7.90 -6.39 19.25
N SER A 204 -8.94 -5.59 19.45
CA SER A 204 -9.28 -4.49 18.53
C SER A 204 -8.18 -3.42 18.49
N ALA A 205 -7.56 -3.08 19.62
CA ALA A 205 -6.43 -2.16 19.67
C ALA A 205 -5.21 -2.67 18.87
N VAL A 206 -4.87 -3.95 19.02
CA VAL A 206 -3.80 -4.59 18.23
C VAL A 206 -4.14 -4.54 16.73
N LEU A 207 -5.37 -4.83 16.35
CA LEU A 207 -5.81 -4.81 14.97
C LEU A 207 -5.74 -3.40 14.37
N ILE A 208 -6.13 -2.36 15.12
CA ILE A 208 -6.01 -0.96 14.71
C ILE A 208 -4.53 -0.58 14.50
N VAL A 209 -3.64 -0.96 15.41
CA VAL A 209 -2.20 -0.69 15.29
C VAL A 209 -1.60 -1.38 14.06
N CYS A 210 -1.92 -2.66 13.85
CA CYS A 210 -1.47 -3.40 12.67
C CYS A 210 -2.00 -2.78 11.37
N ALA A 211 -3.28 -2.37 11.34
CA ALA A 211 -3.89 -1.69 10.20
C ALA A 211 -3.24 -0.33 9.94
N ALA A 212 -2.91 0.42 10.98
CA ALA A 212 -2.21 1.70 10.89
C ALA A 212 -0.80 1.53 10.28
N LEU A 213 -0.01 0.59 10.80
CA LEU A 213 1.32 0.28 10.28
C LEU A 213 1.28 -0.16 8.82
N LEU A 214 0.33 -1.03 8.47
CA LEU A 214 0.12 -1.48 7.10
C LEU A 214 -0.27 -0.31 6.19
N SER A 215 -1.15 0.57 6.64
CA SER A 215 -1.57 1.76 5.90
C SER A 215 -0.38 2.69 5.60
N ILE A 216 0.42 3.01 6.62
CA ILE A 216 1.61 3.86 6.48
C ILE A 216 2.60 3.23 5.50
N LEU A 217 2.87 1.92 5.63
CA LEU A 217 3.81 1.20 4.78
C LEU A 217 3.35 1.20 3.31
N VAL A 218 2.07 0.93 3.06
CA VAL A 218 1.50 0.90 1.71
C VAL A 218 1.53 2.28 1.08
N ILE A 219 1.07 3.31 1.79
CA ILE A 219 1.07 4.70 1.28
C ILE A 219 2.51 5.15 1.02
N TYR A 220 3.44 4.86 1.93
CA TYR A 220 4.86 5.17 1.77
C TYR A 220 5.44 4.52 0.51
N ASN A 221 5.23 3.22 0.32
CA ASN A 221 5.78 2.49 -0.82
C ASN A 221 5.24 3.02 -2.15
N LEU A 222 3.91 3.19 -2.25
CA LEU A 222 3.27 3.69 -3.47
C LEU A 222 3.64 5.14 -3.78
N THR A 223 3.74 5.99 -2.76
CA THR A 223 4.17 7.38 -2.94
C THR A 223 5.62 7.46 -3.35
N ASN A 224 6.49 6.62 -2.77
CA ASN A 224 7.88 6.54 -3.15
C ASN A 224 8.04 6.14 -4.63
N ILE A 225 7.24 5.17 -5.11
CA ILE A 225 7.20 4.77 -6.52
C ILE A 225 6.78 5.95 -7.40
N ASN A 226 5.71 6.66 -7.03
CA ASN A 226 5.25 7.82 -7.79
C ASN A 226 6.31 8.93 -7.89
N ILE A 227 7.09 9.17 -6.82
CA ILE A 227 8.18 10.15 -6.82
C ILE A 227 9.31 9.71 -7.77
N GLU A 228 9.73 8.45 -7.71
CA GLU A 228 10.80 7.92 -8.57
C GLU A 228 10.43 7.96 -10.06
N GLU A 229 9.18 7.58 -10.40
CA GLU A 229 8.69 7.66 -11.80
C GLU A 229 8.71 9.08 -12.36
N ARG A 230 8.62 10.10 -11.50
CA ARG A 230 8.56 11.53 -11.87
C ARG A 230 9.83 12.29 -11.58
N LYS A 231 10.89 11.60 -11.24
CA LYS A 231 12.16 12.21 -10.86
C LYS A 231 12.65 13.23 -11.90
N ARG A 232 12.46 12.95 -13.21
CA ARG A 232 12.78 13.87 -14.30
C ARG A 232 11.88 15.10 -14.32
N GLU A 233 10.56 14.95 -14.14
CA GLU A 233 9.62 16.08 -14.06
C GLU A 233 9.97 16.99 -12.87
N ILE A 234 10.30 16.40 -11.73
CA ILE A 234 10.75 17.10 -10.52
C ILE A 234 12.04 17.89 -10.78
N ALA A 235 13.02 17.24 -11.42
CA ALA A 235 14.29 17.89 -11.77
C ALA A 235 14.06 19.08 -12.75
N THR A 236 13.22 18.91 -13.74
CA THR A 236 12.86 19.98 -14.69
C THR A 236 12.20 21.17 -13.98
N LEU A 237 11.27 20.93 -13.04
CA LEU A 237 10.65 22.02 -12.26
C LEU A 237 11.68 22.77 -11.41
N LYS A 238 12.63 22.05 -10.81
CA LYS A 238 13.71 22.68 -10.03
C LYS A 238 14.63 23.54 -10.91
N VAL A 239 14.97 23.07 -12.13
CA VAL A 239 15.79 23.83 -13.10
C VAL A 239 15.04 25.08 -13.58
N LEU A 240 13.72 25.03 -13.71
CA LEU A 240 12.86 26.18 -14.03
C LEU A 240 12.72 27.18 -12.86
N GLY A 241 13.41 26.95 -11.72
CA GLY A 241 13.46 27.87 -10.60
C GLY A 241 12.36 27.69 -9.56
N TYR A 242 11.57 26.61 -9.62
CA TYR A 242 10.59 26.30 -8.57
C TYR A 242 11.28 26.00 -7.23
N LYS A 243 10.78 26.60 -6.16
CA LYS A 243 11.28 26.35 -4.80
C LYS A 243 10.92 24.93 -4.34
N ASN A 244 11.74 24.35 -3.48
CA ASN A 244 11.53 22.99 -2.95
C ASN A 244 10.11 22.77 -2.38
N ASN A 245 9.57 23.78 -1.66
CA ASN A 245 8.22 23.72 -1.10
C ASN A 245 7.11 23.71 -2.17
N GLU A 246 7.35 24.37 -3.30
CA GLU A 246 6.38 24.39 -4.42
C GLU A 246 6.35 23.04 -5.15
N VAL A 247 7.52 22.43 -5.31
CA VAL A 247 7.66 21.08 -5.90
C VAL A 247 7.03 20.04 -4.99
N CYS A 248 7.31 20.10 -3.67
CA CYS A 248 6.65 19.23 -2.68
C CYS A 248 5.12 19.43 -2.72
N GLY A 249 4.64 20.67 -2.73
CA GLY A 249 3.22 20.98 -2.79
C GLY A 249 2.53 20.51 -4.08
N TYR A 250 3.26 20.39 -5.20
CA TYR A 250 2.74 19.81 -6.44
C TYR A 250 2.45 18.31 -6.28
N ILE A 251 3.41 17.56 -5.72
CA ILE A 251 3.29 16.12 -5.51
C ILE A 251 2.27 15.82 -4.41
N PHE A 252 2.29 16.56 -3.31
CA PHE A 252 1.39 16.35 -2.17
C PHE A 252 -0.08 16.53 -2.52
N ARG A 253 -0.43 17.50 -3.37
CA ARG A 253 -1.80 17.65 -3.84
C ARG A 253 -2.34 16.40 -4.52
N GLU A 254 -1.50 15.72 -5.27
CA GLU A 254 -1.89 14.49 -5.94
C GLU A 254 -2.14 13.36 -4.94
N ILE A 255 -1.22 13.18 -3.99
CA ILE A 255 -1.35 12.17 -2.94
C ILE A 255 -2.57 12.46 -2.06
N THR A 256 -2.83 13.72 -1.73
CA THR A 256 -4.02 14.12 -0.97
C THR A 256 -5.31 13.77 -1.71
N VAL A 257 -5.38 14.02 -3.02
CA VAL A 257 -6.55 13.64 -3.84
C VAL A 257 -6.73 12.12 -3.85
N LEU A 258 -5.64 11.36 -4.02
CA LEU A 258 -5.67 9.90 -3.97
C LEU A 258 -6.14 9.38 -2.61
N SER A 259 -5.65 10.00 -1.53
CA SER A 259 -6.02 9.63 -0.17
C SER A 259 -7.49 9.91 0.13
N VAL A 260 -8.00 11.06 -0.29
CA VAL A 260 -9.43 11.40 -0.13
C VAL A 260 -10.31 10.42 -0.89
N ILE A 261 -9.99 10.12 -2.16
CA ILE A 261 -10.75 9.16 -2.97
C ILE A 261 -10.66 7.75 -2.35
N GLY A 262 -9.45 7.33 -1.96
CA GLY A 262 -9.21 6.03 -1.33
C GLY A 262 -9.97 5.87 -0.01
N THR A 263 -9.96 6.89 0.85
CA THR A 263 -10.73 6.91 2.10
C THR A 263 -12.24 6.88 1.85
N ALA A 264 -12.74 7.67 0.89
CA ALA A 264 -14.15 7.68 0.55
C ALA A 264 -14.66 6.34 0.01
N LEU A 265 -13.83 5.57 -0.68
CA LEU A 265 -14.13 4.21 -1.12
C LEU A 265 -13.86 3.17 -0.03
N GLY A 266 -12.88 3.43 0.83
CA GLY A 266 -12.48 2.53 1.91
C GLY A 266 -13.52 2.41 3.02
N ILE A 267 -14.22 3.48 3.35
CA ILE A 267 -15.28 3.46 4.38
C ILE A 267 -16.43 2.52 4.01
N PRO A 268 -17.06 2.61 2.81
CA PRO A 268 -18.08 1.65 2.40
C PRO A 268 -17.58 0.20 2.32
N LEU A 269 -16.34 0.00 1.85
CA LEU A 269 -15.72 -1.32 1.83
C LEU A 269 -15.49 -1.85 3.24
N GLY A 270 -15.04 -0.99 4.16
CA GLY A 270 -14.86 -1.32 5.58
C GLY A 270 -16.19 -1.67 6.24
N TYR A 271 -17.24 -0.94 5.93
CA TYR A 271 -18.59 -1.24 6.39
C TYR A 271 -19.02 -2.65 5.94
N GLY A 272 -18.93 -2.95 4.65
CA GLY A 272 -19.29 -4.28 4.13
C GLY A 272 -18.43 -5.41 4.74
N PHE A 273 -17.13 -5.15 4.93
CA PHE A 273 -16.23 -6.09 5.59
C PHE A 273 -16.58 -6.30 7.07
N SER A 274 -16.94 -5.25 7.80
CA SER A 274 -17.35 -5.34 9.19
C SER A 274 -18.67 -6.12 9.36
N VAL A 275 -19.67 -5.90 8.46
CA VAL A 275 -20.89 -6.71 8.45
C VAL A 275 -20.55 -8.19 8.32
N PHE A 276 -19.73 -8.54 7.34
CA PHE A 276 -19.31 -9.92 7.10
C PHE A 276 -18.59 -10.52 8.32
N VAL A 277 -17.70 -9.77 8.95
CA VAL A 277 -16.95 -10.24 10.13
C VAL A 277 -17.88 -10.44 11.32
N PHE A 278 -18.79 -9.53 11.59
CA PHE A 278 -19.74 -9.63 12.71
C PHE A 278 -20.71 -10.81 12.55
N GLU A 279 -21.20 -11.04 11.33
CA GLU A 279 -22.05 -12.22 11.05
C GLU A 279 -21.27 -13.53 11.17
N TYR A 280 -20.00 -13.57 10.75
CA TYR A 280 -19.20 -14.78 10.80
C TYR A 280 -18.70 -15.13 12.20
N VAL A 281 -18.36 -14.13 13.00
CA VAL A 281 -17.78 -14.30 14.35
C VAL A 281 -18.89 -14.40 15.40
N ASP A 282 -20.14 -14.05 15.04
CA ASP A 282 -21.30 -13.95 15.95
C ASP A 282 -21.01 -13.05 17.17
N PHE A 283 -20.30 -11.93 16.91
CA PHE A 283 -19.81 -11.01 17.92
C PHE A 283 -20.10 -9.56 17.56
N GLY A 284 -20.90 -8.88 18.36
CA GLY A 284 -21.23 -7.46 18.16
C GLY A 284 -22.24 -7.21 17.06
N SER A 285 -22.57 -5.95 16.88
CA SER A 285 -23.49 -5.49 15.85
C SER A 285 -22.97 -4.19 15.23
N ILE A 286 -23.22 -4.05 13.95
CA ILE A 286 -22.93 -2.77 13.28
C ILE A 286 -23.74 -1.60 13.82
N ALA A 287 -24.89 -1.89 14.45
CA ALA A 287 -25.72 -0.90 15.13
C ALA A 287 -25.03 -0.26 16.34
N ASP A 288 -24.03 -0.94 16.92
CA ASP A 288 -23.27 -0.45 18.07
C ASP A 288 -22.17 0.55 17.65
N MET A 289 -21.91 0.66 16.34
CA MET A 289 -20.91 1.60 15.83
C MET A 289 -21.38 3.04 15.98
N HIS A 290 -20.57 3.81 16.68
CA HIS A 290 -20.83 5.23 16.89
C HIS A 290 -20.44 6.05 15.65
N TRP A 291 -21.17 7.14 15.39
CA TRP A 291 -20.89 8.06 14.27
C TRP A 291 -19.49 8.66 14.30
N TYR A 292 -18.88 8.82 15.49
CA TYR A 292 -17.52 9.36 15.63
C TYR A 292 -16.46 8.38 15.12
N SER A 293 -16.72 7.07 15.09
CA SER A 293 -15.78 6.07 14.54
C SER A 293 -15.70 6.15 13.02
N TRP A 294 -16.78 6.56 12.36
CA TRP A 294 -16.76 6.88 10.93
C TRP A 294 -15.85 8.08 10.64
N LEU A 295 -16.00 9.16 11.41
CA LEU A 295 -15.13 10.34 11.30
C LEU A 295 -13.70 10.02 11.74
N GLY A 296 -13.53 9.22 12.80
CA GLY A 296 -12.24 8.76 13.29
C GLY A 296 -11.44 8.01 12.22
N THR A 297 -12.09 7.10 11.50
CA THR A 297 -11.48 6.38 10.37
C THR A 297 -10.99 7.34 9.28
N ALA A 298 -11.83 8.30 8.89
CA ALA A 298 -11.45 9.28 7.88
C ALA A 298 -10.28 10.14 8.32
N ILE A 299 -10.31 10.63 9.56
CA ILE A 299 -9.23 11.46 10.13
C ILE A 299 -7.93 10.66 10.22
N LEU A 300 -7.96 9.43 10.76
CA LEU A 300 -6.79 8.57 10.88
C LEU A 300 -6.18 8.23 9.51
N SER A 301 -6.99 7.88 8.52
CA SER A 301 -6.51 7.58 7.17
C SER A 301 -5.82 8.78 6.51
N LEU A 302 -6.39 9.98 6.64
CA LEU A 302 -5.80 11.21 6.15
C LEU A 302 -4.54 11.61 6.93
N LEU A 303 -4.52 11.37 8.23
CA LEU A 303 -3.36 11.61 9.09
C LEU A 303 -2.19 10.70 8.68
N PHE A 304 -2.43 9.41 8.43
CA PHE A 304 -1.38 8.51 7.95
C PHE A 304 -0.81 8.99 6.61
N SER A 305 -1.66 9.45 5.71
CA SER A 305 -1.23 10.05 4.45
C SER A 305 -0.36 11.31 4.68
N ALA A 306 -0.75 12.18 5.61
CA ALA A 306 0.01 13.38 5.96
C ALA A 306 1.39 13.04 6.57
N VAL A 307 1.46 12.03 7.45
CA VAL A 307 2.72 11.54 8.04
C VAL A 307 3.66 11.03 6.94
N VAL A 308 3.15 10.22 6.02
CA VAL A 308 3.95 9.69 4.90
C VAL A 308 4.44 10.83 4.00
N MET A 309 3.60 11.82 3.71
CA MET A 309 4.00 13.00 2.93
C MET A 309 5.13 13.78 3.62
N ALA A 310 5.06 13.97 4.94
CA ALA A 310 6.11 14.64 5.71
C ALA A 310 7.44 13.87 5.64
N LEU A 311 7.42 12.54 5.77
CA LEU A 311 8.61 11.68 5.65
C LEU A 311 9.24 11.76 4.26
N LEU A 312 8.42 11.75 3.21
CA LEU A 312 8.91 11.76 1.83
C LEU A 312 9.32 13.13 1.31
N CYS A 313 8.87 14.22 1.95
CA CYS A 313 9.29 15.59 1.62
C CYS A 313 10.81 15.73 1.64
N SER A 314 11.46 15.19 2.67
CA SER A 314 12.91 15.19 2.81
C SER A 314 13.60 14.48 1.62
N LYS A 315 13.00 13.43 1.09
CA LYS A 315 13.52 12.70 -0.08
C LYS A 315 13.41 13.53 -1.36
N ILE A 316 12.28 14.22 -1.57
CA ILE A 316 12.06 15.10 -2.72
C ILE A 316 13.05 16.25 -2.73
N ILE A 317 13.30 16.86 -1.56
CA ILE A 317 14.24 17.96 -1.42
C ILE A 317 15.67 17.53 -1.76
N LYS A 318 16.08 16.34 -1.31
CA LYS A 318 17.42 15.78 -1.55
C LYS A 318 17.64 15.23 -2.97
N THR A 319 16.63 15.24 -3.84
CA THR A 319 16.78 14.78 -5.22
C THR A 319 17.76 15.70 -5.98
N ASP A 320 18.88 15.13 -6.41
CA ASP A 320 19.93 15.85 -7.14
C ASP A 320 19.49 16.13 -8.57
N MET A 321 19.53 17.41 -8.97
CA MET A 321 19.15 17.89 -10.30
C MET A 321 20.10 17.36 -11.38
N ASN A 322 21.41 17.38 -11.08
CA ASN A 322 22.44 17.03 -12.07
C ASN A 322 22.42 15.53 -12.40
N ALA A 323 22.28 14.67 -11.39
CA ALA A 323 22.21 13.23 -11.59
C ALA A 323 20.93 12.80 -12.34
N SER A 324 19.82 13.52 -12.11
CA SER A 324 18.52 13.19 -12.72
C SER A 324 18.41 13.63 -14.21
N LEU A 325 19.21 14.59 -14.65
CA LEU A 325 19.24 15.08 -16.03
C LEU A 325 20.37 14.43 -16.86
N LYS A 326 21.49 14.03 -16.22
CA LYS A 326 22.65 13.39 -16.88
C LYS A 326 22.43 11.94 -17.33
N THR A 327 21.36 11.29 -16.97
CA THR A 327 21.04 9.92 -17.43
C THR A 327 20.54 9.86 -18.89
N VAL A 328 20.95 10.81 -19.74
CA VAL A 328 20.56 10.91 -21.15
C VAL A 328 21.76 10.73 -22.13
N ASP A 329 22.97 10.61 -21.58
CA ASP A 329 24.17 10.32 -22.42
C ASP A 329 24.58 8.85 -22.33
#